data_5148f5b8c2daeeb94ddcf7832bea3038
#
_entry.id   5148f5b8c2daeeb94ddcf7832bea3038
#
_cell.length_a   1.000
_cell.length_b   1.000
_cell.length_c   1.000
_cell.angle_alpha   90.00
_cell.angle_beta   90.00
_cell.angle_gamma   90.00
#
_symmetry.space_group_name_H-M   'P 1'
#
loop_
_entity.id
_entity.type
_entity.pdbx_description
1 polymer ?
#
loop_
_entity_poly.entity_id
_entity_poly.type
_entity_poly.pdbx_seq_one_letter_code
_entity_poly.pdbx_strand_id
1 'polypeptide(L)'
;DLHLSIRRQRQMCIRDSSGGDIHLGRGNANKILNRFLYQMMTTYQEDFHLYEFNGGNLRNAIPREASAVFSVPEHYKHDIRTALNVFTAEIENELHRVEPDLNILLETEPHRDWSIDSSTSYRLITSLYGCPHGVYAMSQDIPGLVETSTNLASVKMKPENTIRIETSQRSSILSSRDDIATTVRAVFRLAGAQVNWGEGYPGWKPNPDSEILKVAEESYKRLFGVDAKVKAIHAGLECGLFLDKYPALDMISFGPTLTGVHSPDERMHIPSVDKFWKHLLDVLAHIPAKN
;
A
#
# COMPACT_ATOMS: atom_id res chain seq x y z
N ASP A 1 -25.70 -13.65 13.35
CA ASP A 1 -24.33 -13.17 13.06
C ASP A 1 -24.41 -11.85 12.33
N LEU A 2 -23.44 -11.00 12.48
CA LEU A 2 -23.35 -9.72 11.77
C LEU A 2 -22.22 -9.79 10.76
N HIS A 3 -22.49 -9.39 9.51
CA HIS A 3 -21.51 -9.26 8.47
C HIS A 3 -21.18 -7.79 8.26
N LEU A 4 -19.94 -7.40 8.54
CA LEU A 4 -19.45 -6.05 8.31
C LEU A 4 -18.58 -6.04 7.07
N SER A 5 -18.95 -5.23 6.08
CA SER A 5 -18.16 -4.99 4.90
C SER A 5 -17.81 -3.52 4.75
N ILE A 6 -16.57 -3.25 4.38
CA ILE A 6 -16.10 -1.91 4.02
C ILE A 6 -15.72 -1.93 2.57
N ARG A 7 -16.38 -1.08 1.77
CA ARG A 7 -16.06 -0.84 0.37
C ARG A 7 -15.75 0.61 0.14
N ARG A 8 -14.63 0.88 -0.50
CA ARG A 8 -14.38 2.16 -1.15
C ARG A 8 -14.94 2.09 -2.56
N GLN A 9 -16.06 2.75 -2.83
CA GLN A 9 -16.57 2.87 -4.16
C GLN A 9 -15.84 4.03 -4.86
N ARG A 10 -14.94 3.70 -5.77
CA ARG A 10 -14.41 4.65 -6.76
C ARG A 10 -14.94 4.26 -8.13
N GLN A 11 -15.37 5.26 -8.88
CA GLN A 11 -15.59 5.09 -10.31
C GLN A 11 -14.32 4.52 -10.96
N MET A 12 -14.49 3.35 -11.55
CA MET A 12 -13.62 2.61 -12.46
C MET A 12 -12.10 2.88 -12.41
N CYS A 13 -11.34 1.84 -12.09
CA CYS A 13 -10.05 1.48 -12.67
C CYS A 13 -8.77 2.17 -12.22
N ILE A 14 -8.69 2.83 -11.06
CA ILE A 14 -7.37 3.20 -10.52
C ILE A 14 -7.13 2.38 -9.25
N ARG A 15 -6.29 1.35 -9.34
CA ARG A 15 -5.75 0.67 -8.18
C ARG A 15 -4.77 1.63 -7.49
N ASP A 16 -5.00 1.91 -6.21
CA ASP A 16 -4.08 2.76 -5.44
C ASP A 16 -2.77 2.01 -5.24
N SER A 17 -1.73 2.45 -5.91
CA SER A 17 -0.40 1.87 -5.80
C SER A 17 0.17 2.12 -4.40
N SER A 18 0.62 1.05 -3.72
CA SER A 18 1.35 1.22 -2.46
C SER A 18 2.73 1.86 -2.64
N GLY A 19 3.20 2.01 -3.87
CA GLY A 19 4.43 2.74 -4.19
C GLY A 19 4.17 4.20 -4.57
N GLY A 20 3.23 4.45 -5.50
CA GLY A 20 2.95 5.79 -6.02
C GLY A 20 2.02 6.63 -5.17
N ASP A 21 1.04 6.00 -4.49
CA ASP A 21 -0.08 6.71 -3.86
C ASP A 21 -0.09 6.62 -2.33
N ILE A 22 0.90 5.96 -1.71
CA ILE A 22 0.94 5.72 -0.26
C ILE A 22 0.94 7.02 0.55
N HIS A 23 1.49 8.11 -0.02
CA HIS A 23 1.57 9.43 0.60
C HIS A 23 0.27 10.24 0.51
N LEU A 24 -0.70 9.76 -0.25
CA LEU A 24 -1.97 10.47 -0.43
C LEU A 24 -2.93 10.33 0.76
N GLY A 25 -2.54 9.57 1.78
CA GLY A 25 -3.34 9.40 2.99
C GLY A 25 -4.65 8.63 2.79
N ARG A 26 -4.72 7.80 1.75
CA ARG A 26 -5.92 7.01 1.43
C ARG A 26 -6.19 5.94 2.47
N GLY A 27 -7.47 5.67 2.71
CA GLY A 27 -7.89 4.66 3.66
C GLY A 27 -7.47 3.25 3.25
N ASN A 28 -6.93 2.48 4.20
CA ASN A 28 -6.70 1.04 4.05
C ASN A 28 -7.90 0.30 4.63
N ALA A 29 -8.68 -0.38 3.81
CA ALA A 29 -9.90 -1.07 4.24
C ALA A 29 -9.65 -2.10 5.34
N ASN A 30 -8.51 -2.81 5.32
CA ASN A 30 -8.15 -3.76 6.38
C ASN A 30 -7.96 -3.05 7.73
N LYS A 31 -7.31 -1.87 7.72
CA LYS A 31 -7.08 -1.10 8.95
C LYS A 31 -8.37 -0.49 9.49
N ILE A 32 -9.22 0.03 8.60
CA ILE A 32 -10.51 0.63 8.98
C ILE A 32 -11.42 -0.44 9.57
N LEU A 33 -11.59 -1.57 8.88
CA LEU A 33 -12.39 -2.70 9.37
C LEU A 33 -11.86 -3.20 10.72
N ASN A 34 -10.55 -3.40 10.82
CA ASN A 34 -9.93 -3.90 12.04
C ASN A 34 -10.07 -2.95 13.23
N ARG A 35 -10.08 -1.63 12.98
CA ARG A 35 -10.33 -0.62 14.04
C ARG A 35 -11.71 -0.81 14.67
N PHE A 36 -12.73 -1.06 13.87
CA PHE A 36 -14.07 -1.37 14.38
C PHE A 36 -14.11 -2.72 15.11
N LEU A 37 -13.52 -3.77 14.51
CA LEU A 37 -13.47 -5.09 15.16
C LEU A 37 -12.71 -5.06 16.50
N TYR A 38 -11.64 -4.29 16.60
CA TYR A 38 -10.92 -4.11 17.86
C TYR A 38 -11.81 -3.47 18.93
N GLN A 39 -12.58 -2.44 18.56
CA GLN A 39 -13.55 -1.82 19.45
C GLN A 39 -14.62 -2.83 19.90
N MET A 40 -15.19 -3.61 18.99
CA MET A 40 -16.19 -4.64 19.32
C MET A 40 -15.60 -5.71 20.24
N MET A 41 -14.44 -6.24 19.91
CA MET A 41 -13.74 -7.25 20.69
C MET A 41 -13.44 -6.78 22.12
N THR A 42 -12.98 -5.54 22.27
CA THR A 42 -12.66 -4.99 23.60
C THR A 42 -13.90 -4.63 24.42
N THR A 43 -15.00 -4.27 23.76
CA THR A 43 -16.27 -3.92 24.42
C THR A 43 -17.02 -5.17 24.87
N TYR A 44 -17.14 -6.17 24.01
CA TYR A 44 -17.99 -7.36 24.25
C TYR A 44 -17.21 -8.59 24.73
N GLN A 45 -15.87 -8.54 24.68
CA GLN A 45 -14.97 -9.54 25.26
C GLN A 45 -15.37 -11.00 24.91
N GLU A 46 -15.84 -11.77 25.91
CA GLU A 46 -16.19 -13.18 25.74
C GLU A 46 -17.43 -13.40 24.84
N ASP A 47 -18.28 -12.39 24.71
CA ASP A 47 -19.48 -12.41 23.87
C ASP A 47 -19.16 -12.12 22.39
N PHE A 48 -17.93 -11.71 22.06
CA PHE A 48 -17.50 -11.45 20.69
C PHE A 48 -16.87 -12.70 20.07
N HIS A 49 -17.42 -13.16 18.94
CA HIS A 49 -16.87 -14.28 18.18
C HIS A 49 -16.59 -13.86 16.74
N LEU A 50 -15.34 -13.99 16.28
CA LEU A 50 -14.95 -13.73 14.90
C LEU A 50 -15.04 -15.03 14.09
N TYR A 51 -15.61 -14.96 12.88
CA TYR A 51 -15.69 -16.09 11.94
C TYR A 51 -14.80 -15.88 10.74
N GLU A 52 -14.81 -14.68 10.17
CA GLU A 52 -14.04 -14.38 8.97
C GLU A 52 -13.44 -12.98 9.02
N PHE A 53 -12.30 -12.85 8.36
CA PHE A 53 -11.71 -11.58 7.98
C PHE A 53 -11.08 -11.72 6.60
N ASN A 54 -11.57 -10.97 5.62
CA ASN A 54 -11.04 -10.99 4.26
C ASN A 54 -10.90 -9.56 3.72
N GLY A 55 -9.72 -9.19 3.23
CA GLY A 55 -9.51 -7.90 2.61
C GLY A 55 -8.22 -7.82 1.79
N GLY A 56 -8.24 -6.95 0.79
CA GLY A 56 -7.12 -6.77 -0.14
C GLY A 56 -6.87 -7.98 -1.04
N ASN A 57 -6.28 -7.75 -2.21
CA ASN A 57 -6.03 -8.81 -3.20
C ASN A 57 -4.60 -8.78 -3.76
N LEU A 58 -3.93 -7.66 -3.72
CA LEU A 58 -2.62 -7.44 -4.34
C LEU A 58 -1.62 -6.88 -3.35
N ARG A 59 -0.43 -7.45 -3.33
CA ARG A 59 0.68 -7.02 -2.46
C ARG A 59 1.09 -5.56 -2.67
N ASN A 60 1.02 -5.09 -3.91
CA ASN A 60 1.44 -3.74 -4.30
C ASN A 60 0.31 -2.71 -4.38
N ALA A 61 -0.87 -3.02 -3.83
CA ALA A 61 -2.00 -2.11 -3.78
C ALA A 61 -2.46 -1.86 -2.34
N ILE A 62 -2.96 -0.66 -2.07
CA ILE A 62 -3.65 -0.34 -0.81
C ILE A 62 -5.03 -0.99 -0.87
N PRO A 63 -5.42 -1.80 0.13
CA PRO A 63 -6.74 -2.46 0.15
C PRO A 63 -7.90 -1.48 0.06
N ARG A 64 -8.80 -1.71 -0.90
CA ARG A 64 -10.02 -0.92 -1.10
C ARG A 64 -11.24 -1.54 -0.46
N GLU A 65 -11.21 -2.85 -0.29
CA GLU A 65 -12.32 -3.62 0.25
C GLU A 65 -11.81 -4.54 1.35
N ALA A 66 -12.61 -4.64 2.41
CA ALA A 66 -12.43 -5.63 3.43
C ALA A 66 -13.81 -6.01 4.01
N SER A 67 -13.95 -7.24 4.44
CA SER A 67 -15.14 -7.76 5.09
C SER A 67 -14.77 -8.64 6.26
N ALA A 68 -15.63 -8.68 7.26
CA ALA A 68 -15.53 -9.60 8.38
C ALA A 68 -16.92 -10.11 8.76
N VAL A 69 -16.98 -11.32 9.29
CA VAL A 69 -18.17 -11.89 9.90
C VAL A 69 -17.87 -12.13 11.35
N PHE A 70 -18.74 -11.63 12.22
CA PHE A 70 -18.63 -11.81 13.65
C PHE A 70 -20.00 -11.98 14.27
N SER A 71 -20.07 -12.53 15.47
CA SER A 71 -21.31 -12.55 16.26
C SER A 71 -21.12 -11.95 17.63
N VAL A 72 -22.24 -11.49 18.15
CA VAL A 72 -22.49 -11.09 19.52
C VAL A 72 -23.91 -11.51 19.90
N PRO A 73 -24.25 -11.63 21.17
CA PRO A 73 -25.63 -11.84 21.62
C PRO A 73 -26.60 -10.82 21.03
N GLU A 74 -27.81 -11.27 20.65
CA GLU A 74 -28.76 -10.46 19.90
C GLU A 74 -29.19 -9.17 20.62
N HIS A 75 -29.18 -9.17 21.93
CA HIS A 75 -29.54 -7.99 22.72
C HIS A 75 -28.57 -6.81 22.51
N TYR A 76 -27.34 -7.03 22.02
CA TYR A 76 -26.37 -5.97 21.65
C TYR A 76 -26.55 -5.42 20.22
N LYS A 77 -27.46 -5.99 19.44
CA LYS A 77 -27.63 -5.63 18.01
C LYS A 77 -27.88 -4.14 17.79
N HIS A 78 -28.67 -3.51 18.67
CA HIS A 78 -28.93 -2.08 18.58
C HIS A 78 -27.69 -1.25 18.92
N ASP A 79 -26.96 -1.62 19.94
CA ASP A 79 -25.76 -0.93 20.41
C ASP A 79 -24.65 -0.98 19.35
N ILE A 80 -24.48 -2.13 18.69
CA ILE A 80 -23.51 -2.28 17.60
C ILE A 80 -23.86 -1.40 16.40
N ARG A 81 -25.15 -1.32 16.03
CA ARG A 81 -25.58 -0.43 14.94
C ARG A 81 -25.32 1.04 15.29
N THR A 82 -25.57 1.43 16.53
CA THR A 82 -25.28 2.78 17.01
C THR A 82 -23.78 3.04 17.01
N ALA A 83 -22.97 2.12 17.52
CA ALA A 83 -21.51 2.21 17.49
C ALA A 83 -20.98 2.32 16.05
N LEU A 84 -21.55 1.55 15.11
CA LEU A 84 -21.13 1.63 13.70
C LEU A 84 -21.48 2.97 13.07
N ASN A 85 -22.64 3.55 13.37
CA ASN A 85 -23.02 4.86 12.83
C ASN A 85 -22.05 5.94 13.33
N VAL A 86 -21.67 5.91 14.62
CA VAL A 86 -20.66 6.83 15.18
C VAL A 86 -19.30 6.60 14.49
N PHE A 87 -18.87 5.36 14.43
CA PHE A 87 -17.61 4.98 13.77
C PHE A 87 -17.57 5.42 12.30
N THR A 88 -18.67 5.22 11.55
CA THR A 88 -18.76 5.64 10.14
C THR A 88 -18.59 7.14 10.01
N ALA A 89 -19.27 7.93 10.84
CA ALA A 89 -19.14 9.38 10.83
C ALA A 89 -17.71 9.85 11.18
N GLU A 90 -17.02 9.17 12.10
CA GLU A 90 -15.61 9.44 12.42
C GLU A 90 -14.70 9.18 11.21
N ILE A 91 -14.84 8.03 10.55
CA ILE A 91 -14.02 7.67 9.38
C ILE A 91 -14.33 8.57 8.18
N GLU A 92 -15.59 8.90 7.94
CA GLU A 92 -15.99 9.87 6.91
C GLU A 92 -15.34 11.24 7.18
N ASN A 93 -15.34 11.72 8.41
CA ASN A 93 -14.68 12.96 8.78
C ASN A 93 -13.15 12.90 8.60
N GLU A 94 -12.51 11.79 8.98
CA GLU A 94 -11.06 11.60 8.83
C GLU A 94 -10.64 11.56 7.34
N LEU A 95 -11.45 10.97 6.47
CA LEU A 95 -11.10 10.65 5.09
C LEU A 95 -11.88 11.45 4.03
N HIS A 96 -12.70 12.42 4.40
CA HIS A 96 -13.65 13.13 3.51
C HIS A 96 -13.01 13.71 2.24
N ARG A 97 -11.74 14.11 2.27
CA ARG A 97 -11.04 14.66 1.11
C ARG A 97 -10.49 13.60 0.16
N VAL A 98 -10.09 12.46 0.72
CA VAL A 98 -9.37 11.41 -0.03
C VAL A 98 -10.26 10.23 -0.38
N GLU A 99 -11.34 10.02 0.38
CA GLU A 99 -12.31 8.93 0.19
C GLU A 99 -13.76 9.43 0.32
N PRO A 100 -14.23 10.33 -0.54
CA PRO A 100 -15.57 10.91 -0.43
C PRO A 100 -16.70 9.88 -0.62
N ASP A 101 -16.40 8.74 -1.27
CA ASP A 101 -17.37 7.67 -1.57
C ASP A 101 -17.14 6.42 -0.69
N LEU A 102 -16.54 6.61 0.50
CA LEU A 102 -16.38 5.51 1.45
C LEU A 102 -17.77 5.00 1.88
N ASN A 103 -17.93 3.67 1.88
CA ASN A 103 -19.17 3.03 2.32
C ASN A 103 -18.86 1.91 3.32
N ILE A 104 -19.54 1.92 4.45
CA ILE A 104 -19.45 0.92 5.51
C ILE A 104 -20.82 0.33 5.72
N LEU A 105 -20.96 -0.98 5.52
CA LEU A 105 -22.24 -1.69 5.59
C LEU A 105 -22.19 -2.76 6.67
N LEU A 106 -23.28 -2.90 7.42
CA LEU A 106 -23.50 -3.96 8.38
C LEU A 106 -24.78 -4.71 8.01
N GLU A 107 -24.64 -5.98 7.71
CA GLU A 107 -25.75 -6.86 7.35
C GLU A 107 -25.88 -8.00 8.37
N THR A 108 -27.05 -8.62 8.44
CA THR A 108 -27.26 -9.80 9.25
C THR A 108 -27.09 -11.04 8.38
N GLU A 109 -26.25 -11.97 8.83
CA GLU A 109 -26.06 -13.26 8.16
C GLU A 109 -26.64 -14.43 8.98
N PRO A 110 -26.87 -15.59 8.33
CA PRO A 110 -27.25 -16.81 9.04
C PRO A 110 -26.23 -17.20 10.12
N HIS A 111 -26.71 -17.84 11.17
CA HIS A 111 -25.85 -18.37 12.21
C HIS A 111 -24.87 -19.41 11.65
N ARG A 112 -23.66 -19.43 12.21
CA ARG A 112 -22.60 -20.39 11.88
C ARG A 112 -22.24 -21.21 13.11
N ASP A 113 -22.05 -22.50 12.93
CA ASP A 113 -21.73 -23.44 13.99
C ASP A 113 -20.25 -23.46 14.43
N TRP A 114 -19.43 -22.61 13.80
CA TRP A 114 -18.00 -22.51 14.11
C TRP A 114 -17.55 -21.04 14.18
N SER A 115 -16.54 -20.79 14.96
CA SER A 115 -15.85 -19.48 14.99
C SER A 115 -14.34 -19.69 15.10
N ILE A 116 -13.59 -18.65 14.82
CA ILE A 116 -12.16 -18.60 15.15
C ILE A 116 -12.06 -18.56 16.69
N ASP A 117 -11.20 -19.35 17.28
CA ASP A 117 -11.03 -19.34 18.74
C ASP A 117 -10.66 -17.95 19.26
N SER A 118 -11.10 -17.64 20.49
CA SER A 118 -10.97 -16.31 21.09
C SER A 118 -9.50 -15.84 21.17
N SER A 119 -8.57 -16.76 21.46
CA SER A 119 -7.13 -16.44 21.53
C SER A 119 -6.57 -16.05 20.16
N THR A 120 -6.94 -16.78 19.11
CA THR A 120 -6.53 -16.49 17.73
C THR A 120 -7.18 -15.19 17.24
N SER A 121 -8.48 -14.99 17.52
CA SER A 121 -9.20 -13.75 17.21
C SER A 121 -8.53 -12.53 17.87
N TYR A 122 -8.23 -12.64 19.15
CA TYR A 122 -7.53 -11.57 19.89
C TYR A 122 -6.16 -11.26 19.30
N ARG A 123 -5.34 -12.28 19.04
CA ARG A 123 -4.01 -12.12 18.46
C ARG A 123 -4.05 -11.52 17.05
N LEU A 124 -5.01 -11.98 16.22
CA LEU A 124 -5.22 -11.47 14.87
C LEU A 124 -5.58 -9.97 14.90
N ILE A 125 -6.66 -9.63 15.57
CA ILE A 125 -7.19 -8.26 15.61
C ILE A 125 -6.17 -7.30 16.24
N THR A 126 -5.51 -7.71 17.33
CA THR A 126 -4.51 -6.89 18.01
C THR A 126 -3.25 -6.69 17.16
N SER A 127 -2.77 -7.76 16.50
CA SER A 127 -1.60 -7.63 15.61
C SER A 127 -1.88 -6.79 14.38
N LEU A 128 -3.08 -6.91 13.77
CA LEU A 128 -3.50 -6.06 12.66
C LEU A 128 -3.63 -4.59 13.11
N TYR A 129 -4.06 -4.34 14.35
CA TYR A 129 -4.11 -2.99 14.91
C TYR A 129 -2.72 -2.40 15.07
N GLY A 130 -1.79 -3.14 15.68
CA GLY A 130 -0.41 -2.75 15.90
C GLY A 130 0.46 -2.72 14.64
N CYS A 131 0.07 -3.41 13.56
CA CYS A 131 0.81 -3.43 12.31
C CYS A 131 0.85 -2.04 11.67
N PRO A 132 2.04 -1.45 11.43
CA PRO A 132 2.14 -0.15 10.80
C PRO A 132 1.67 -0.19 9.33
N HIS A 133 1.09 0.93 8.89
CA HIS A 133 0.66 1.14 7.51
C HIS A 133 0.81 2.61 7.12
N GLY A 134 1.25 2.88 5.90
CA GLY A 134 1.40 4.24 5.37
C GLY A 134 2.86 4.65 5.22
N VAL A 135 3.09 5.95 5.19
CA VAL A 135 4.43 6.54 5.16
C VAL A 135 5.08 6.39 6.52
N TYR A 136 6.30 5.86 6.54
CA TYR A 136 7.11 5.71 7.75
C TYR A 136 8.17 6.81 7.86
N ALA A 137 8.81 7.14 6.73
CA ALA A 137 9.75 8.25 6.65
C ALA A 137 9.66 8.97 5.30
N MET A 138 9.91 10.28 5.34
CA MET A 138 10.09 11.10 4.14
C MET A 138 11.58 11.23 3.82
N SER A 139 11.91 11.41 2.54
CA SER A 139 13.29 11.64 2.09
C SER A 139 13.85 12.93 2.70
N GLN A 140 15.07 12.85 3.20
CA GLN A 140 15.81 14.03 3.68
C GLN A 140 16.47 14.80 2.53
N ASP A 141 16.71 14.11 1.42
CA ASP A 141 17.41 14.67 0.25
C ASP A 141 16.44 15.35 -0.74
N ILE A 142 15.18 14.84 -0.85
CA ILE A 142 14.19 15.30 -1.85
C ILE A 142 12.88 15.64 -1.15
N PRO A 143 12.51 16.91 -1.05
CA PRO A 143 11.24 17.32 -0.45
C PRO A 143 10.02 16.69 -1.15
N GLY A 144 9.09 16.18 -0.34
CA GLY A 144 7.85 15.57 -0.83
C GLY A 144 7.97 14.12 -1.33
N LEU A 145 9.19 13.55 -1.36
CA LEU A 145 9.40 12.15 -1.69
C LEU A 145 9.27 11.27 -0.45
N VAL A 146 8.51 10.18 -0.56
CA VAL A 146 8.51 9.13 0.45
C VAL A 146 9.83 8.35 0.37
N GLU A 147 10.51 8.21 1.50
CA GLU A 147 11.69 7.35 1.62
C GLU A 147 11.29 5.92 1.98
N THR A 148 10.52 5.79 3.06
CA THR A 148 10.16 4.49 3.63
C THR A 148 8.65 4.40 3.86
N SER A 149 8.05 3.30 3.45
CA SER A 149 6.63 3.02 3.66
C SER A 149 6.36 1.55 3.92
N THR A 150 5.19 1.28 4.48
CA THR A 150 4.69 -0.08 4.67
C THR A 150 3.21 -0.16 4.30
N ASN A 151 2.79 -1.27 3.74
CA ASN A 151 1.41 -1.53 3.32
C ASN A 151 0.92 -2.85 3.91
N LEU A 152 -0.14 -2.81 4.72
CA LEU A 152 -0.92 -4.00 5.07
C LEU A 152 -1.79 -4.36 3.87
N ALA A 153 -1.28 -5.23 3.00
CA ALA A 153 -1.81 -5.44 1.67
C ALA A 153 -2.99 -6.41 1.61
N SER A 154 -2.95 -7.50 2.35
CA SER A 154 -4.08 -8.42 2.39
C SER A 154 -4.18 -9.21 3.70
N VAL A 155 -5.41 -9.57 4.04
CA VAL A 155 -5.75 -10.54 5.08
C VAL A 155 -6.71 -11.53 4.44
N LYS A 156 -6.40 -12.81 4.43
CA LYS A 156 -7.19 -13.84 3.74
C LYS A 156 -7.35 -15.08 4.60
N MET A 157 -8.60 -15.46 4.80
CA MET A 157 -8.90 -16.82 5.25
C MET A 157 -8.54 -17.81 4.14
N LYS A 158 -7.87 -18.88 4.50
CA LYS A 158 -7.49 -19.97 3.57
C LYS A 158 -8.18 -21.27 4.00
N PRO A 159 -8.38 -22.22 3.07
CA PRO A 159 -8.64 -23.60 3.44
C PRO A 159 -7.65 -24.03 4.52
N GLU A 160 -7.82 -25.11 5.21
CA GLU A 160 -6.87 -25.57 6.23
C GLU A 160 -6.85 -24.72 7.53
N ASN A 161 -7.88 -23.92 7.77
CA ASN A 161 -8.02 -23.07 8.96
C ASN A 161 -6.81 -22.14 9.21
N THR A 162 -6.23 -21.62 8.15
CA THR A 162 -5.11 -20.67 8.22
C THR A 162 -5.52 -19.27 7.80
N ILE A 163 -4.89 -18.27 8.41
CA ILE A 163 -5.07 -16.87 8.05
C ILE A 163 -3.75 -16.36 7.48
N ARG A 164 -3.78 -15.98 6.21
CA ARG A 164 -2.62 -15.41 5.53
C ARG A 164 -2.68 -13.89 5.52
N ILE A 165 -1.64 -13.27 6.05
CA ILE A 165 -1.48 -11.82 6.04
C ILE A 165 -0.30 -11.49 5.14
N GLU A 166 -0.49 -10.56 4.22
CA GLU A 166 0.57 -10.08 3.34
C GLU A 166 0.80 -8.58 3.58
N THR A 167 2.06 -8.23 3.72
CA THR A 167 2.52 -6.86 3.87
C THR A 167 3.60 -6.55 2.83
N SER A 168 3.78 -5.28 2.50
CA SER A 168 4.83 -4.85 1.58
C SER A 168 5.53 -3.61 2.14
N GLN A 169 6.83 -3.70 2.32
CA GLN A 169 7.69 -2.62 2.78
C GLN A 169 8.53 -2.11 1.63
N ARG A 170 8.70 -0.81 1.56
CA ARG A 170 9.51 -0.13 0.54
C ARG A 170 10.38 0.92 1.19
N SER A 171 11.59 1.05 0.70
CA SER A 171 12.48 2.17 1.04
C SER A 171 13.53 2.35 -0.05
N SER A 172 13.98 3.58 -0.25
CA SER A 172 15.18 3.89 -1.04
C SER A 172 16.48 3.60 -0.24
N ILE A 173 16.37 3.41 1.08
CA ILE A 173 17.47 3.07 1.98
C ILE A 173 17.28 1.65 2.49
N LEU A 174 18.25 0.78 2.23
CA LEU A 174 18.16 -0.65 2.53
C LEU A 174 17.98 -0.91 4.05
N SER A 175 18.77 -0.24 4.88
CA SER A 175 18.67 -0.39 6.34
C SER A 175 17.31 0.06 6.89
N SER A 176 16.74 1.15 6.37
CA SER A 176 15.41 1.62 6.76
C SER A 176 14.31 0.64 6.32
N ARG A 177 14.46 0.03 5.12
CA ARG A 177 13.56 -1.02 4.67
C ARG A 177 13.59 -2.23 5.60
N ASP A 178 14.78 -2.65 6.00
CA ASP A 178 14.98 -3.81 6.86
C ASP A 178 14.48 -3.54 8.29
N ASP A 179 14.57 -2.30 8.77
CA ASP A 179 14.04 -1.89 10.07
C ASP A 179 12.51 -1.93 10.09
N ILE A 180 11.84 -1.28 9.14
CA ILE A 180 10.37 -1.31 9.08
C ILE A 180 9.83 -2.73 8.84
N ALA A 181 10.53 -3.56 8.04
CA ALA A 181 10.17 -4.95 7.86
C ALA A 181 10.37 -5.76 9.15
N THR A 182 11.40 -5.44 9.94
CA THR A 182 11.63 -6.06 11.25
C THR A 182 10.55 -5.64 12.24
N THR A 183 10.13 -4.40 12.24
CA THR A 183 9.00 -3.89 13.05
C THR A 183 7.74 -4.67 12.76
N VAL A 184 7.35 -4.81 11.49
CA VAL A 184 6.17 -5.60 11.08
C VAL A 184 6.32 -7.07 11.52
N ARG A 185 7.49 -7.67 11.32
CA ARG A 185 7.77 -9.04 11.75
C ARG A 185 7.64 -9.22 13.24
N ALA A 186 8.14 -8.27 14.04
CA ALA A 186 8.06 -8.32 15.50
C ALA A 186 6.59 -8.35 15.98
N VAL A 187 5.72 -7.50 15.40
CA VAL A 187 4.30 -7.46 15.73
C VAL A 187 3.65 -8.83 15.51
N PHE A 188 3.86 -9.44 14.34
CA PHE A 188 3.22 -10.73 14.04
C PHE A 188 3.87 -11.90 14.81
N ARG A 189 5.15 -11.85 15.12
CA ARG A 189 5.80 -12.85 15.99
C ARG A 189 5.27 -12.79 17.42
N LEU A 190 5.05 -11.60 17.97
CA LEU A 190 4.39 -11.44 19.28
C LEU A 190 2.98 -12.05 19.30
N ALA A 191 2.28 -12.01 18.18
CA ALA A 191 1.00 -12.69 17.99
C ALA A 191 1.12 -14.20 17.76
N GLY A 192 2.31 -14.78 17.77
CA GLY A 192 2.56 -16.21 17.55
C GLY A 192 2.46 -16.65 16.08
N ALA A 193 2.48 -15.72 15.13
CA ALA A 193 2.40 -16.05 13.72
C ALA A 193 3.74 -16.55 13.15
N GLN A 194 3.67 -17.45 12.17
CA GLN A 194 4.82 -17.78 11.33
C GLN A 194 5.03 -16.64 10.33
N VAL A 195 6.23 -16.09 10.29
CA VAL A 195 6.56 -14.98 9.40
C VAL A 195 7.62 -15.42 8.40
N ASN A 196 7.25 -15.40 7.13
CA ASN A 196 8.14 -15.63 6.00
C ASN A 196 8.59 -14.28 5.43
N TRP A 197 9.86 -14.19 5.11
CA TRP A 197 10.50 -13.02 4.54
C TRP A 197 10.94 -13.31 3.11
N GLY A 198 10.63 -12.41 2.19
CA GLY A 198 11.18 -12.42 0.84
C GLY A 198 12.36 -11.46 0.72
N GLU A 199 13.30 -11.77 -0.15
CA GLU A 199 14.51 -10.94 -0.36
C GLU A 199 14.17 -9.52 -0.86
N GLY A 200 13.04 -9.33 -1.51
CA GLY A 200 12.58 -8.03 -2.01
C GLY A 200 13.45 -7.46 -3.13
N TYR A 201 13.06 -6.30 -3.66
CA TYR A 201 13.86 -5.53 -4.59
C TYR A 201 14.75 -4.55 -3.82
N PRO A 202 16.03 -4.38 -4.21
CA PRO A 202 16.86 -3.32 -3.67
C PRO A 202 16.28 -1.95 -4.02
N GLY A 203 16.40 -1.00 -3.11
CA GLY A 203 16.02 0.39 -3.36
C GLY A 203 16.96 1.03 -4.39
N TRP A 204 16.44 2.02 -5.12
CA TRP A 204 17.26 2.89 -5.95
C TRP A 204 17.27 4.29 -5.34
N LYS A 205 18.38 4.62 -4.67
CA LYS A 205 18.57 5.97 -4.12
C LYS A 205 18.77 6.95 -5.27
N PRO A 206 17.96 8.02 -5.39
CA PRO A 206 18.18 9.06 -6.38
C PRO A 206 19.55 9.71 -6.22
N ASN A 207 20.24 9.95 -7.36
CA ASN A 207 21.49 10.69 -7.41
C ASN A 207 21.26 12.05 -8.08
N PRO A 208 21.13 13.16 -7.34
CA PRO A 208 20.93 14.49 -7.91
C PRO A 208 22.15 14.99 -8.68
N ASP A 209 23.33 14.44 -8.42
CA ASP A 209 24.59 14.82 -9.07
C ASP A 209 24.91 13.97 -10.32
N SER A 210 24.00 13.10 -10.73
CA SER A 210 24.15 12.22 -11.89
C SER A 210 24.52 12.98 -13.15
N GLU A 211 25.59 12.55 -13.82
CA GLU A 211 26.04 13.15 -15.08
C GLU A 211 25.03 12.86 -16.21
N ILE A 212 24.52 11.63 -16.28
CA ILE A 212 23.51 11.27 -17.30
C ILE A 212 22.20 12.02 -17.09
N LEU A 213 21.85 12.38 -15.84
CA LEU A 213 20.68 13.21 -15.56
C LEU A 213 20.87 14.62 -16.16
N LYS A 214 22.01 15.24 -15.95
CA LYS A 214 22.33 16.58 -16.53
C LYS A 214 22.25 16.55 -18.05
N VAL A 215 22.83 15.54 -18.69
CA VAL A 215 22.74 15.34 -20.14
C VAL A 215 21.29 15.24 -20.60
N ALA A 216 20.48 14.49 -19.88
CA ALA A 216 19.05 14.30 -20.20
C ALA A 216 18.24 15.60 -20.03
N GLU A 217 18.48 16.37 -18.96
CA GLU A 217 17.82 17.66 -18.73
C GLU A 217 18.19 18.69 -19.81
N GLU A 218 19.45 18.81 -20.15
CA GLU A 218 19.92 19.68 -21.21
C GLU A 218 19.33 19.27 -22.56
N SER A 219 19.32 18.00 -22.88
CA SER A 219 18.69 17.43 -24.06
C SER A 219 17.21 17.80 -24.16
N TYR A 220 16.48 17.60 -23.06
CA TYR A 220 15.04 17.88 -22.99
C TYR A 220 14.78 19.38 -23.22
N LYS A 221 15.56 20.27 -22.59
CA LYS A 221 15.45 21.71 -22.76
C LYS A 221 15.76 22.13 -24.18
N ARG A 222 16.78 21.56 -24.80
CA ARG A 222 17.16 21.82 -26.19
C ARG A 222 16.08 21.44 -27.20
N LEU A 223 15.45 20.26 -26.98
CA LEU A 223 14.44 19.74 -27.89
C LEU A 223 13.07 20.38 -27.72
N PHE A 224 12.69 20.73 -26.49
CA PHE A 224 11.32 21.11 -26.18
C PHE A 224 11.16 22.52 -25.61
N GLY A 225 12.26 23.23 -25.37
CA GLY A 225 12.26 24.63 -24.90
C GLY A 225 11.79 24.82 -23.46
N VAL A 226 11.61 23.74 -22.68
CA VAL A 226 11.17 23.76 -21.29
C VAL A 226 12.05 22.84 -20.45
N ASP A 227 12.14 23.12 -19.16
CA ASP A 227 12.90 22.27 -18.25
C ASP A 227 12.18 20.93 -17.99
N ALA A 228 12.96 19.86 -17.91
CA ALA A 228 12.44 18.55 -17.55
C ALA A 228 12.01 18.54 -16.07
N LYS A 229 10.91 17.83 -15.76
CA LYS A 229 10.52 17.59 -14.37
C LYS A 229 11.19 16.32 -13.88
N VAL A 230 12.28 16.46 -13.15
CA VAL A 230 12.93 15.36 -12.46
C VAL A 230 12.08 14.93 -11.28
N LYS A 231 11.77 13.65 -11.22
CA LYS A 231 10.99 13.04 -10.12
C LYS A 231 11.70 11.79 -9.64
N ALA A 232 11.70 11.60 -8.37
CA ALA A 232 11.99 10.30 -7.79
C ALA A 232 10.67 9.60 -7.42
N ILE A 233 10.63 8.29 -7.54
CA ILE A 233 9.46 7.49 -7.16
C ILE A 233 9.82 6.51 -6.07
N HIS A 234 8.89 6.32 -5.16
CA HIS A 234 8.98 5.34 -4.08
C HIS A 234 8.53 3.96 -4.58
N ALA A 235 9.25 3.41 -5.56
CA ALA A 235 9.00 2.10 -6.13
C ALA A 235 10.31 1.37 -6.41
N GLY A 236 10.27 0.03 -6.35
CA GLY A 236 11.39 -0.78 -6.85
C GLY A 236 11.44 -0.66 -8.36
N LEU A 237 12.53 -0.09 -8.87
CA LEU A 237 12.84 -0.04 -10.29
C LEU A 237 13.98 -1.02 -10.59
N GLU A 238 14.05 -1.49 -11.82
CA GLU A 238 15.12 -2.37 -12.29
C GLU A 238 16.52 -1.76 -12.08
N CYS A 239 16.61 -0.42 -12.08
CA CYS A 239 17.84 0.31 -11.75
C CYS A 239 18.43 -0.08 -10.38
N GLY A 240 17.57 -0.38 -9.38
CA GLY A 240 18.04 -0.88 -8.09
C GLY A 240 18.77 -2.23 -8.20
N LEU A 241 18.29 -3.13 -9.07
CA LEU A 241 18.94 -4.42 -9.32
C LEU A 241 20.28 -4.28 -10.02
N PHE A 242 20.40 -3.31 -10.95
CA PHE A 242 21.67 -3.02 -11.62
C PHE A 242 22.68 -2.41 -10.66
N LEU A 243 22.27 -1.46 -9.80
CA LEU A 243 23.16 -0.83 -8.81
C LEU A 243 23.66 -1.81 -7.76
N ASP A 244 22.86 -2.80 -7.38
CA ASP A 244 23.29 -3.85 -6.45
C ASP A 244 24.51 -4.64 -7.00
N LYS A 245 24.53 -4.86 -8.32
CA LYS A 245 25.63 -5.56 -9.00
C LYS A 245 26.74 -4.63 -9.49
N TYR A 246 26.39 -3.41 -9.85
CA TYR A 246 27.27 -2.41 -10.44
C TYR A 246 27.13 -1.07 -9.74
N PRO A 247 27.68 -0.91 -8.52
CA PRO A 247 27.47 0.28 -7.68
C PRO A 247 27.95 1.61 -8.28
N ALA A 248 28.86 1.55 -9.26
CA ALA A 248 29.40 2.72 -9.95
C ALA A 248 28.59 3.12 -11.21
N LEU A 249 27.49 2.43 -11.50
CA LEU A 249 26.68 2.73 -12.68
C LEU A 249 25.81 3.95 -12.43
N ASP A 250 25.97 4.98 -13.27
CA ASP A 250 25.09 6.15 -13.27
C ASP A 250 23.88 5.90 -14.18
N MET A 251 22.67 6.11 -13.66
CA MET A 251 21.44 5.71 -14.36
C MET A 251 20.32 6.72 -14.15
N ILE A 252 19.50 6.85 -15.19
CA ILE A 252 18.20 7.51 -15.13
C ILE A 252 17.12 6.61 -15.71
N SER A 253 15.86 6.87 -15.34
CA SER A 253 14.69 6.19 -15.90
C SER A 253 13.75 7.22 -16.50
N PHE A 254 13.42 7.08 -17.77
CA PHE A 254 12.41 7.90 -18.43
C PHE A 254 11.73 7.09 -19.55
N GLY A 255 10.53 7.50 -19.92
CA GLY A 255 9.75 6.77 -20.91
C GLY A 255 8.51 7.54 -21.38
N PRO A 256 7.69 6.93 -22.26
CA PRO A 256 6.38 7.46 -22.63
C PRO A 256 5.46 7.58 -21.42
N THR A 257 4.45 8.43 -21.54
CA THR A 257 3.44 8.60 -20.49
C THR A 257 2.50 7.39 -20.44
N LEU A 258 2.49 6.71 -19.30
CA LEU A 258 1.61 5.61 -18.99
C LEU A 258 0.58 6.05 -17.94
N THR A 259 -0.63 5.56 -18.05
CA THR A 259 -1.72 5.75 -17.06
C THR A 259 -2.36 4.42 -16.73
N GLY A 260 -2.85 4.26 -15.50
CA GLY A 260 -3.48 3.01 -15.05
C GLY A 260 -2.53 1.81 -15.02
N VAL A 261 -1.24 2.03 -14.78
CA VAL A 261 -0.20 0.99 -14.77
C VAL A 261 -0.58 -0.15 -13.80
N HIS A 262 -0.39 -1.38 -14.23
CA HIS A 262 -0.77 -2.61 -13.52
C HIS A 262 -2.30 -2.82 -13.36
N SER A 263 -3.11 -2.14 -14.16
CA SER A 263 -4.55 -2.35 -14.21
C SER A 263 -5.01 -2.83 -15.60
N PRO A 264 -6.23 -3.41 -15.72
CA PRO A 264 -6.80 -3.74 -17.03
C PRO A 264 -6.99 -2.54 -17.96
N ASP A 265 -6.98 -1.33 -17.41
CA ASP A 265 -7.13 -0.07 -18.16
C ASP A 265 -5.79 0.65 -18.35
N GLU A 266 -4.70 -0.08 -18.33
CA GLU A 266 -3.38 0.46 -18.65
C GLU A 266 -3.38 1.05 -20.06
N ARG A 267 -2.95 2.30 -20.16
CA ARG A 267 -2.93 3.07 -21.43
C ARG A 267 -1.62 3.79 -21.60
N MET A 268 -1.15 3.83 -22.83
CA MET A 268 -0.01 4.64 -23.26
C MET A 268 -0.50 5.85 -24.06
N HIS A 269 0.00 7.03 -23.71
CA HIS A 269 -0.27 8.25 -24.48
C HIS A 269 0.60 8.26 -25.74
N ILE A 270 0.03 7.88 -26.89
CA ILE A 270 0.74 7.70 -28.17
C ILE A 270 1.62 8.91 -28.56
N PRO A 271 1.16 10.18 -28.47
CA PRO A 271 2.02 11.32 -28.78
C PRO A 271 3.29 11.44 -27.90
N SER A 272 3.27 10.85 -26.69
CA SER A 272 4.46 10.85 -25.83
C SER A 272 5.54 9.88 -26.27
N VAL A 273 5.23 8.91 -27.13
CA VAL A 273 6.20 7.96 -27.68
C VAL A 273 7.18 8.66 -28.62
N ASP A 274 6.67 9.50 -29.53
CA ASP A 274 7.53 10.30 -30.43
C ASP A 274 8.43 11.27 -29.65
N LYS A 275 7.86 11.91 -28.63
CA LYS A 275 8.61 12.79 -27.73
C LYS A 275 9.72 12.04 -26.99
N PHE A 276 9.41 10.87 -26.43
CA PHE A 276 10.37 10.00 -25.76
C PHE A 276 11.48 9.56 -26.71
N TRP A 277 11.13 9.12 -27.94
CA TRP A 277 12.09 8.64 -28.91
C TRP A 277 13.10 9.72 -29.33
N LYS A 278 12.61 10.92 -29.64
CA LYS A 278 13.47 12.08 -29.94
C LYS A 278 14.43 12.39 -28.79
N HIS A 279 13.91 12.39 -27.57
CA HIS A 279 14.73 12.64 -26.38
C HIS A 279 15.80 11.56 -26.19
N LEU A 280 15.43 10.28 -26.32
CA LEU A 280 16.36 9.16 -26.21
C LEU A 280 17.52 9.29 -27.23
N LEU A 281 17.20 9.55 -28.49
CA LEU A 281 18.23 9.69 -29.54
C LEU A 281 19.17 10.87 -29.27
N ASP A 282 18.63 11.99 -28.82
CA ASP A 282 19.45 13.16 -28.50
C ASP A 282 20.32 12.94 -27.25
N VAL A 283 19.82 12.28 -26.21
CA VAL A 283 20.61 11.89 -25.05
C VAL A 283 21.78 10.99 -25.48
N LEU A 284 21.50 9.95 -26.28
CA LEU A 284 22.54 9.02 -26.76
C LEU A 284 23.60 9.70 -27.59
N ALA A 285 23.24 10.73 -28.39
CA ALA A 285 24.17 11.49 -29.19
C ALA A 285 25.08 12.41 -28.36
N HIS A 286 24.71 12.74 -27.14
CA HIS A 286 25.42 13.68 -26.27
C HIS A 286 26.03 13.04 -25.01
N ILE A 287 25.97 11.72 -24.87
CA ILE A 287 26.68 11.00 -23.78
C ILE A 287 28.19 11.26 -23.97
N PRO A 288 28.91 11.76 -22.95
CA PRO A 288 30.35 11.95 -23.01
C PRO A 288 31.06 10.63 -23.31
N ALA A 289 32.02 10.66 -24.22
CA ALA A 289 32.91 9.53 -24.45
C ALA A 289 33.69 9.24 -23.16
N LYS A 290 33.72 7.99 -22.73
CA LYS A 290 34.51 7.57 -21.57
C LYS A 290 36.01 7.71 -21.96
N ASN A 291 36.72 8.61 -21.30
CA ASN A 291 38.17 8.71 -21.41
C ASN A 291 38.85 7.49 -20.81
#